data_b2d20449d4e3e23af6cd1b6d74d2d3c8
#
_entry.id   b2d20449d4e3e23af6cd1b6d74d2d3c8
#
_cell.length_a   1.000
_cell.length_b   1.000
_cell.length_c   1.000
_cell.angle_alpha   90.00
_cell.angle_beta   90.00
_cell.angle_gamma   90.00
#
_symmetry.space_group_name_H-M   'P 1'
#
loop_
_entity.id
_entity.type
_entity.pdbx_description
1 polymer ?
#
loop_
_entity_poly.entity_id
_entity_poly.type
_entity_poly.pdbx_seq_one_letter_code
_entity_poly.pdbx_strand_id
1 'polypeptide(L)'
;MDTVLIHVLNSLLYASVMFLIAGGLSLIYGVMRIVNLAHGNLYAFGAYVTAWAVGAALGGAPQASLWLYALLPAGAVAAGALGAVLEPTLLRPLYRRAEEYQLLITFGLLLILEDLMRLIWGPYPLSISALYEALGSLAIGESIYPTYNLVVIVVGAAAAAGLWAFVYRTQFGVVLRATSQNMRMAAALGVNVNRVYVEAFSIGCFMAGLGGAIVVPQQGAVLGMGVDALILAFVVVVIGGLGSLEGALVGAVLVGAVRELGITFFPEIELAVLYLMAALVLLIRPAGLFGRV
;
A
#
# COMPACT_ATOMS: atom_id res chain seq x y z
N MET A 1 -3.26 -31.45 -5.11
CA MET A 1 -4.14 -30.33 -5.46
C MET A 1 -4.12 -29.26 -4.35
N ASP A 2 -4.11 -29.69 -3.11
CA ASP A 2 -4.19 -28.81 -1.93
C ASP A 2 -2.98 -27.86 -1.79
N THR A 3 -1.77 -28.37 -2.06
CA THR A 3 -0.54 -27.56 -2.04
C THR A 3 -0.58 -26.42 -3.08
N VAL A 4 -1.06 -26.72 -4.30
CA VAL A 4 -1.19 -25.68 -5.36
C VAL A 4 -2.20 -24.61 -4.96
N LEU A 5 -3.32 -25.01 -4.34
CA LEU A 5 -4.32 -24.06 -3.85
C LEU A 5 -3.74 -23.13 -2.78
N ILE A 6 -2.93 -23.67 -1.85
CA ILE A 6 -2.26 -22.86 -0.82
C ILE A 6 -1.29 -21.88 -1.43
N HIS A 7 -0.47 -22.26 -2.40
CA HIS A 7 0.44 -21.35 -3.10
C HIS A 7 -0.32 -20.26 -3.86
N VAL A 8 -1.47 -20.57 -4.47
CA VAL A 8 -2.32 -19.57 -5.11
C VAL A 8 -2.89 -18.60 -4.08
N LEU A 9 -3.38 -19.08 -2.94
CA LEU A 9 -3.89 -18.24 -1.86
C LEU A 9 -2.81 -17.34 -1.27
N ASN A 10 -1.62 -17.85 -1.03
CA ASN A 10 -0.48 -17.06 -0.55
C ASN A 10 -0.07 -16.00 -1.58
N SER A 11 0.00 -16.36 -2.86
CA SER A 11 0.26 -15.41 -3.95
C SER A 11 -0.76 -14.27 -3.97
N LEU A 12 -2.05 -14.59 -3.80
CA LEU A 12 -3.13 -13.60 -3.73
C LEU A 12 -3.07 -12.75 -2.45
N LEU A 13 -2.67 -13.34 -1.33
CA LEU A 13 -2.44 -12.63 -0.07
C LEU A 13 -1.37 -11.54 -0.26
N TYR A 14 -0.20 -11.92 -0.76
CA TYR A 14 0.88 -10.96 -1.06
C TYR A 14 0.45 -9.92 -2.10
N ALA A 15 -0.21 -10.35 -3.17
CA ALA A 15 -0.72 -9.45 -4.20
C ALA A 15 -1.69 -8.41 -3.63
N SER A 16 -2.56 -8.81 -2.71
CA SER A 16 -3.53 -7.93 -2.05
C SER A 16 -2.83 -6.83 -1.24
N VAL A 17 -1.87 -7.20 -0.42
CA VAL A 17 -1.10 -6.24 0.40
C VAL A 17 -0.27 -5.33 -0.50
N MET A 18 0.45 -5.90 -1.47
CA MET A 18 1.28 -5.13 -2.41
C MET A 18 0.44 -4.17 -3.26
N PHE A 19 -0.75 -4.58 -3.70
CA PHE A 19 -1.65 -3.70 -4.42
C PHE A 19 -2.12 -2.51 -3.59
N LEU A 20 -2.43 -2.70 -2.31
CA LEU A 20 -2.85 -1.59 -1.45
C LEU A 20 -1.79 -0.49 -1.38
N ILE A 21 -0.53 -0.86 -1.23
CA ILE A 21 0.58 0.09 -1.19
C ILE A 21 0.86 0.65 -2.60
N ALA A 22 1.06 -0.22 -3.57
CA ALA A 22 1.44 0.14 -4.94
C ALA A 22 0.32 0.87 -5.69
N GLY A 23 -0.94 0.50 -5.46
CA GLY A 23 -2.12 1.16 -6.03
C GLY A 23 -2.25 2.60 -5.55
N GLY A 24 -2.01 2.83 -4.24
CA GLY A 24 -1.95 4.17 -3.66
C GLY A 24 -0.80 5.00 -4.25
N LEU A 25 0.40 4.41 -4.33
CA LEU A 25 1.58 5.06 -4.93
C LEU A 25 1.35 5.37 -6.41
N SER A 26 0.77 4.44 -7.16
CA SER A 26 0.45 4.61 -8.58
C SER A 26 -0.59 5.70 -8.81
N LEU A 27 -1.60 5.82 -7.94
CA LEU A 27 -2.58 6.91 -7.99
C LEU A 27 -1.91 8.28 -7.78
N ILE A 28 -1.08 8.40 -6.73
CA ILE A 28 -0.36 9.65 -6.43
C ILE A 28 0.54 10.04 -7.61
N TYR A 29 1.39 9.11 -8.06
CA TYR A 29 2.30 9.39 -9.16
C TYR A 29 1.57 9.70 -10.47
N GLY A 30 0.50 8.98 -10.78
CA GLY A 30 -0.29 9.19 -12.00
C GLY A 30 -0.90 10.59 -12.09
N VAL A 31 -1.23 11.20 -10.96
CA VAL A 31 -1.87 12.53 -10.90
C VAL A 31 -0.85 13.66 -10.73
N MET A 32 0.11 13.48 -9.82
CA MET A 32 1.01 14.53 -9.37
C MET A 32 2.41 14.43 -9.98
N ARG A 33 2.78 13.27 -10.52
CA ARG A 33 4.11 12.93 -11.04
C ARG A 33 5.22 13.15 -10.03
N ILE A 34 4.93 12.91 -8.75
CA ILE A 34 5.88 12.99 -7.65
C ILE A 34 6.17 11.60 -7.14
N VAL A 35 7.44 11.27 -7.01
CA VAL A 35 7.90 10.06 -6.32
C VAL A 35 7.93 10.36 -4.81
N ASN A 36 7.00 9.76 -4.06
CA ASN A 36 6.91 9.97 -2.62
C ASN A 36 7.61 8.83 -1.86
N LEU A 37 8.84 9.07 -1.40
CA LEU A 37 9.60 8.08 -0.63
C LEU A 37 8.99 7.83 0.77
N ALA A 38 8.24 8.79 1.33
CA ALA A 38 7.57 8.60 2.62
C ALA A 38 6.33 7.69 2.53
N HIS A 39 5.92 7.24 1.32
CA HIS A 39 4.71 6.45 1.13
C HIS A 39 4.72 5.14 1.93
N GLY A 40 5.87 4.48 2.02
CA GLY A 40 6.02 3.29 2.86
C GLY A 40 5.83 3.57 4.35
N ASN A 41 6.29 4.73 4.84
CA ASN A 41 6.07 5.07 6.25
C ASN A 41 4.63 5.50 6.55
N LEU A 42 3.83 5.86 5.54
CA LEU A 42 2.37 6.00 5.71
C LEU A 42 1.68 4.64 5.87
N TYR A 43 2.20 3.60 5.20
CA TYR A 43 1.79 2.22 5.47
C TYR A 43 2.16 1.79 6.90
N ALA A 44 3.42 2.01 7.33
CA ALA A 44 3.84 1.71 8.69
C ALA A 44 3.03 2.50 9.73
N PHE A 45 2.77 3.79 9.50
CA PHE A 45 1.93 4.62 10.36
C PHE A 45 0.52 4.04 10.51
N GLY A 46 -0.10 3.58 9.40
CA GLY A 46 -1.38 2.87 9.44
C GLY A 46 -1.33 1.61 10.31
N ALA A 47 -0.24 0.82 10.21
CA ALA A 47 -0.03 -0.36 11.04
C ALA A 47 0.08 0.00 12.53
N TYR A 48 0.90 1.00 12.89
CA TYR A 48 1.08 1.45 14.28
C TYR A 48 -0.20 2.00 14.90
N VAL A 49 -0.93 2.86 14.19
CA VAL A 49 -2.21 3.41 14.68
C VAL A 49 -3.22 2.29 14.90
N THR A 50 -3.31 1.33 13.98
CA THR A 50 -4.22 0.18 14.13
C THR A 50 -3.81 -0.70 15.30
N ALA A 51 -2.52 -1.05 15.41
CA ALA A 51 -2.01 -1.85 16.53
C ALA A 51 -2.30 -1.18 17.88
N TRP A 52 -2.08 0.12 17.97
CA TRP A 52 -2.36 0.89 19.17
C TRP A 52 -3.85 0.94 19.49
N ALA A 53 -4.71 1.24 18.51
CA ALA A 53 -6.15 1.35 18.72
C ALA A 53 -6.76 0.01 19.16
N VAL A 54 -6.38 -1.08 18.50
CA VAL A 54 -6.83 -2.43 18.84
C VAL A 54 -6.24 -2.88 20.17
N GLY A 55 -4.95 -2.65 20.42
CA GLY A 55 -4.27 -2.99 21.67
C GLY A 55 -4.90 -2.29 22.88
N ALA A 56 -5.22 -0.98 22.75
CA ALA A 56 -5.93 -0.22 23.77
C ALA A 56 -7.34 -0.76 24.03
N ALA A 57 -8.05 -1.17 22.98
CA ALA A 57 -9.41 -1.73 23.08
C ALA A 57 -9.42 -3.17 23.63
N LEU A 58 -8.37 -3.96 23.38
CA LEU A 58 -8.18 -5.29 23.99
C LEU A 58 -8.00 -5.20 25.51
N GLY A 59 -7.38 -4.14 26.04
CA GLY A 59 -7.20 -3.93 27.47
C GLY A 59 -6.48 -5.07 28.18
N GLY A 60 -5.64 -5.85 27.45
CA GLY A 60 -4.98 -7.05 27.97
C GLY A 60 -5.84 -8.32 27.97
N ALA A 61 -7.04 -8.29 27.40
CA ALA A 61 -7.87 -9.49 27.24
C ALA A 61 -7.18 -10.53 26.32
N PRO A 62 -7.18 -11.82 26.69
CA PRO A 62 -6.48 -12.84 25.91
C PRO A 62 -7.23 -13.22 24.61
N GLN A 63 -8.50 -12.87 24.49
CA GLN A 63 -9.33 -13.20 23.32
C GLN A 63 -9.89 -11.93 22.67
N ALA A 64 -9.76 -11.86 21.35
CA ALA A 64 -10.32 -10.77 20.56
C ALA A 64 -11.81 -10.98 20.30
N SER A 65 -12.62 -9.96 20.55
CA SER A 65 -14.01 -9.92 20.13
C SER A 65 -14.12 -9.47 18.67
N LEU A 66 -15.10 -10.01 17.92
CA LEU A 66 -15.28 -9.73 16.50
C LEU A 66 -15.45 -8.23 16.17
N TRP A 67 -16.00 -7.42 17.07
CA TRP A 67 -16.15 -5.98 16.86
C TRP A 67 -14.82 -5.24 16.71
N LEU A 68 -13.70 -5.79 17.22
CA LEU A 68 -12.37 -5.19 17.11
C LEU A 68 -11.88 -5.09 15.64
N TYR A 69 -12.39 -5.95 14.75
CA TYR A 69 -12.09 -5.83 13.31
C TYR A 69 -12.62 -4.51 12.72
N ALA A 70 -13.62 -3.90 13.33
CA ALA A 70 -14.11 -2.57 12.93
C ALA A 70 -13.07 -1.45 13.19
N LEU A 71 -12.04 -1.71 14.00
CA LEU A 71 -10.94 -0.78 14.25
C LEU A 71 -9.81 -0.88 13.20
N LEU A 72 -9.76 -1.94 12.38
CA LEU A 72 -8.73 -2.08 11.35
C LEU A 72 -8.67 -0.86 10.39
N PRO A 73 -9.79 -0.27 9.93
CA PRO A 73 -9.75 0.91 9.08
C PRO A 73 -9.21 2.18 9.77
N ALA A 74 -9.07 2.20 11.11
CA ALA A 74 -8.62 3.39 11.83
C ALA A 74 -7.24 3.88 11.36
N GLY A 75 -6.29 2.95 11.14
CA GLY A 75 -4.97 3.28 10.59
C GLY A 75 -5.04 3.84 9.17
N ALA A 76 -5.94 3.30 8.33
CA ALA A 76 -6.15 3.81 6.98
C ALA A 76 -6.70 5.24 7.01
N VAL A 77 -7.71 5.51 7.85
CA VAL A 77 -8.29 6.84 8.03
C VAL A 77 -7.25 7.83 8.56
N ALA A 78 -6.47 7.43 9.57
CA ALA A 78 -5.40 8.26 10.11
C ALA A 78 -4.33 8.58 9.07
N ALA A 79 -3.89 7.60 8.27
CA ALA A 79 -2.92 7.82 7.19
C ALA A 79 -3.48 8.74 6.08
N GLY A 80 -4.75 8.56 5.71
CA GLY A 80 -5.44 9.44 4.76
C GLY A 80 -5.57 10.87 5.27
N ALA A 81 -5.94 11.05 6.55
CA ALA A 81 -6.02 12.37 7.20
C ALA A 81 -4.63 13.04 7.28
N LEU A 82 -3.59 12.26 7.64
CA LEU A 82 -2.21 12.77 7.62
C LEU A 82 -1.81 13.21 6.21
N GLY A 83 -2.18 12.45 5.18
CA GLY A 83 -1.98 12.81 3.77
C GLY A 83 -2.65 14.13 3.40
N ALA A 84 -3.90 14.36 3.87
CA ALA A 84 -4.62 15.62 3.64
C ALA A 84 -3.92 16.84 4.26
N VAL A 85 -3.13 16.64 5.30
CA VAL A 85 -2.31 17.70 5.94
C VAL A 85 -0.96 17.85 5.24
N LEU A 86 -0.30 16.74 4.91
CA LEU A 86 1.05 16.76 4.33
C LEU A 86 1.09 17.35 2.92
N GLU A 87 0.06 17.11 2.09
CA GLU A 87 0.04 17.64 0.73
C GLU A 87 0.10 19.18 0.70
N PRO A 88 -0.83 19.91 1.35
CA PRO A 88 -0.84 21.37 1.27
C PRO A 88 0.32 22.03 2.01
N THR A 89 0.83 21.40 3.07
CA THR A 89 1.85 22.00 3.93
C THR A 89 3.27 21.72 3.44
N LEU A 90 3.53 20.50 2.98
CA LEU A 90 4.89 20.05 2.65
C LEU A 90 5.11 19.85 1.15
N LEU A 91 4.18 19.18 0.45
CA LEU A 91 4.40 18.79 -0.95
C LEU A 91 4.04 19.91 -1.94
N ARG A 92 2.96 20.63 -1.70
CA ARG A 92 2.49 21.70 -2.61
C ARG A 92 3.54 22.78 -2.90
N PRO A 93 4.32 23.27 -1.92
CA PRO A 93 5.40 24.22 -2.20
C PRO A 93 6.47 23.68 -3.14
N LEU A 94 6.57 22.37 -3.29
CA LEU A 94 7.62 21.68 -4.07
C LEU A 94 7.24 21.44 -5.53
N TYR A 95 5.95 21.59 -5.92
CA TYR A 95 5.52 21.28 -7.29
C TYR A 95 6.21 22.12 -8.37
N ARG A 96 6.77 23.27 -8.00
CA ARG A 96 7.54 24.13 -8.90
C ARG A 96 9.04 23.96 -8.78
N ARG A 97 9.50 23.05 -7.91
CA ARG A 97 10.92 22.77 -7.69
C ARG A 97 11.34 21.57 -8.54
N ALA A 98 12.64 21.47 -8.79
CA ALA A 98 13.19 20.32 -9.49
C ALA A 98 12.95 18.99 -8.69
N GLU A 99 12.93 17.87 -9.40
CA GLU A 99 12.58 16.55 -8.84
C GLU A 99 13.49 16.14 -7.69
N GLU A 100 14.76 16.57 -7.71
CA GLU A 100 15.74 16.28 -6.66
C GLU A 100 15.31 16.85 -5.29
N TYR A 101 14.71 18.05 -5.28
CA TYR A 101 14.18 18.63 -4.03
C TYR A 101 12.98 17.86 -3.50
N GLN A 102 12.13 17.36 -4.40
CA GLN A 102 10.97 16.57 -4.02
C GLN A 102 11.41 15.24 -3.40
N LEU A 103 12.39 14.57 -4.02
CA LEU A 103 12.99 13.34 -3.48
C LEU A 103 13.63 13.57 -2.12
N LEU A 104 14.43 14.64 -1.97
CA LEU A 104 15.12 14.95 -0.71
C LEU A 104 14.12 15.21 0.44
N ILE A 105 13.06 15.95 0.17
CA ILE A 105 12.06 16.29 1.20
C ILE A 105 11.19 15.08 1.54
N THR A 106 10.78 14.27 0.58
CA THR A 106 10.03 13.03 0.86
C THR A 106 10.91 11.99 1.57
N PHE A 107 12.22 11.97 1.32
CA PHE A 107 13.17 11.18 2.09
C PHE A 107 13.30 11.70 3.54
N GLY A 108 13.43 13.03 3.71
CA GLY A 108 13.42 13.63 5.05
C GLY A 108 12.12 13.33 5.81
N LEU A 109 10.97 13.38 5.11
CA LEU A 109 9.68 13.01 5.71
C LEU A 109 9.63 11.53 6.11
N LEU A 110 10.22 10.63 5.31
CA LEU A 110 10.36 9.22 5.65
C LEU A 110 11.07 9.06 6.99
N LEU A 111 12.23 9.71 7.17
CA LEU A 111 12.99 9.64 8.42
C LEU A 111 12.21 10.24 9.60
N ILE A 112 11.56 11.39 9.39
CA ILE A 112 10.75 12.05 10.42
C ILE A 112 9.59 11.14 10.87
N LEU A 113 8.89 10.49 9.94
CA LEU A 113 7.79 9.59 10.28
C LEU A 113 8.28 8.36 11.04
N GLU A 114 9.44 7.80 10.66
CA GLU A 114 10.07 6.68 11.36
C GLU A 114 10.41 7.05 12.82
N ASP A 115 11.08 8.20 13.01
CA ASP A 115 11.44 8.67 14.33
C ASP A 115 10.22 9.07 15.18
N LEU A 116 9.17 9.64 14.56
CA LEU A 116 7.91 9.92 15.24
C LEU A 116 7.21 8.64 15.71
N MET A 117 7.16 7.60 14.87
CA MET A 117 6.60 6.30 15.29
C MET A 117 7.39 5.73 16.46
N ARG A 118 8.73 5.79 16.40
CA ARG A 118 9.60 5.36 17.48
C ARG A 118 9.39 6.18 18.77
N LEU A 119 9.20 7.49 18.66
CA LEU A 119 8.99 8.39 19.80
C LEU A 119 7.63 8.14 20.49
N ILE A 120 6.57 7.92 19.70
CA ILE A 120 5.20 7.79 20.20
C ILE A 120 4.95 6.39 20.78
N TRP A 121 5.37 5.34 20.08
CA TRP A 121 5.07 3.95 20.43
C TRP A 121 6.26 3.16 20.96
N GLY A 122 7.46 3.74 20.92
CA GLY A 122 8.68 3.10 21.39
C GLY A 122 9.35 2.22 20.34
N PRO A 123 10.50 1.59 20.68
CA PRO A 123 11.29 0.80 19.75
C PRO A 123 10.83 -0.67 19.62
N TYR A 124 9.87 -1.11 20.44
CA TYR A 124 9.44 -2.50 20.47
C TYR A 124 8.28 -2.74 19.51
N PRO A 125 8.19 -3.95 18.91
CA PRO A 125 7.07 -4.32 18.07
C PRO A 125 5.74 -4.26 18.81
N LEU A 126 4.70 -3.73 18.15
CA LEU A 126 3.32 -3.80 18.64
C LEU A 126 2.61 -4.97 17.96
N SER A 127 2.23 -5.98 18.72
CA SER A 127 1.52 -7.15 18.22
C SER A 127 0.06 -7.16 18.66
N ILE A 128 -0.82 -7.54 17.75
CA ILE A 128 -2.25 -7.78 17.98
C ILE A 128 -2.67 -9.14 17.39
N SER A 129 -1.82 -10.16 17.58
CA SER A 129 -2.03 -11.52 17.05
C SER A 129 -3.35 -12.16 17.51
N ALA A 130 -3.93 -11.70 18.62
CA ALA A 130 -5.24 -12.13 19.08
C ALA A 130 -6.33 -11.96 18.00
N LEU A 131 -6.25 -10.93 17.13
CA LEU A 131 -7.17 -10.79 15.98
C LEU A 131 -6.89 -11.84 14.91
N TYR A 132 -5.64 -12.14 14.64
CA TYR A 132 -5.27 -13.17 13.66
C TYR A 132 -5.79 -14.55 14.06
N GLU A 133 -5.67 -14.88 15.35
CA GLU A 133 -6.07 -16.16 15.92
C GLU A 133 -7.60 -16.31 16.12
N ALA A 134 -8.31 -15.20 16.35
CA ALA A 134 -9.75 -15.20 16.66
C ALA A 134 -10.65 -15.77 15.56
N LEU A 135 -10.22 -15.69 14.30
CA LEU A 135 -10.96 -16.27 13.16
C LEU A 135 -10.64 -17.76 12.94
N GLY A 136 -9.69 -18.30 13.70
CA GLY A 136 -9.26 -19.69 13.56
C GLY A 136 -8.65 -19.98 12.19
N SER A 137 -8.74 -21.24 11.80
CA SER A 137 -8.16 -21.75 10.56
C SER A 137 -9.10 -22.73 9.86
N LEU A 138 -8.98 -22.81 8.54
CA LEU A 138 -9.71 -23.73 7.68
C LEU A 138 -8.80 -24.90 7.28
N ALA A 139 -9.32 -26.11 7.36
CA ALA A 139 -8.65 -27.29 6.82
C ALA A 139 -8.86 -27.34 5.30
N ILE A 140 -7.76 -27.35 4.56
CA ILE A 140 -7.74 -27.53 3.10
C ILE A 140 -6.98 -28.82 2.82
N GLY A 141 -7.70 -29.91 2.64
CA GLY A 141 -7.13 -31.26 2.57
C GLY A 141 -6.39 -31.61 3.87
N GLU A 142 -5.09 -31.92 3.78
CA GLU A 142 -4.23 -32.22 4.93
C GLU A 142 -3.56 -30.97 5.54
N SER A 143 -3.75 -29.78 4.94
CA SER A 143 -3.12 -28.53 5.36
C SER A 143 -4.09 -27.63 6.08
N ILE A 144 -3.55 -26.78 6.96
CA ILE A 144 -4.33 -25.78 7.72
C ILE A 144 -4.01 -24.39 7.17
N TYR A 145 -5.04 -23.62 6.80
CA TYR A 145 -4.90 -22.26 6.29
C TYR A 145 -5.62 -21.26 7.20
N PRO A 146 -4.94 -20.19 7.68
CA PRO A 146 -5.56 -19.20 8.56
C PRO A 146 -6.68 -18.44 7.86
N THR A 147 -7.85 -18.38 8.50
CA THR A 147 -9.04 -17.71 7.94
C THR A 147 -8.81 -16.22 7.74
N TYR A 148 -7.99 -15.59 8.60
CA TYR A 148 -7.64 -14.18 8.48
C TYR A 148 -6.98 -13.84 7.13
N ASN A 149 -6.18 -14.72 6.57
CA ASN A 149 -5.54 -14.51 5.27
C ASN A 149 -6.58 -14.35 4.15
N LEU A 150 -7.69 -15.08 4.23
CA LEU A 150 -8.81 -14.90 3.28
C LEU A 150 -9.47 -13.53 3.43
N VAL A 151 -9.61 -13.03 4.66
CA VAL A 151 -10.12 -11.67 4.92
C VAL A 151 -9.20 -10.63 4.26
N VAL A 152 -7.88 -10.78 4.38
CA VAL A 152 -6.91 -9.87 3.73
C VAL A 152 -7.08 -9.89 2.20
N ILE A 153 -7.23 -11.07 1.60
CA ILE A 153 -7.47 -11.22 0.15
C ILE A 153 -8.77 -10.52 -0.26
N VAL A 154 -9.85 -10.72 0.48
CA VAL A 154 -11.15 -10.09 0.20
C VAL A 154 -11.08 -8.57 0.34
N VAL A 155 -10.44 -8.06 1.40
CA VAL A 155 -10.24 -6.61 1.61
C VAL A 155 -9.39 -6.02 0.49
N GLY A 156 -8.30 -6.68 0.09
CA GLY A 156 -7.45 -6.25 -1.01
C GLY A 156 -8.22 -6.20 -2.34
N ALA A 157 -8.99 -7.24 -2.66
CA ALA A 157 -9.82 -7.29 -3.86
C ALA A 157 -10.93 -6.22 -3.83
N ALA A 158 -11.59 -6.01 -2.69
CA ALA A 158 -12.60 -4.98 -2.52
C ALA A 158 -12.01 -3.57 -2.66
N ALA A 159 -10.82 -3.33 -2.10
CA ALA A 159 -10.11 -2.07 -2.25
C ALA A 159 -9.67 -1.83 -3.70
N ALA A 160 -9.22 -2.87 -4.42
CA ALA A 160 -8.89 -2.78 -5.83
C ALA A 160 -10.11 -2.43 -6.68
N ALA A 161 -11.22 -3.12 -6.47
CA ALA A 161 -12.48 -2.84 -7.15
C ALA A 161 -13.03 -1.44 -6.79
N GLY A 162 -12.94 -1.06 -5.53
CA GLY A 162 -13.36 0.26 -5.04
C GLY A 162 -12.52 1.39 -5.64
N LEU A 163 -11.19 1.26 -5.65
CA LEU A 163 -10.31 2.26 -6.25
C LEU A 163 -10.50 2.34 -7.77
N TRP A 164 -10.67 1.19 -8.44
CA TRP A 164 -10.99 1.16 -9.87
C TRP A 164 -12.34 1.87 -10.15
N ALA A 165 -13.40 1.53 -9.40
CA ALA A 165 -14.69 2.16 -9.55
C ALA A 165 -14.63 3.66 -9.25
N PHE A 166 -13.90 4.07 -8.22
CA PHE A 166 -13.68 5.46 -7.89
C PHE A 166 -13.02 6.24 -9.05
N VAL A 167 -11.94 5.69 -9.62
CA VAL A 167 -11.20 6.34 -10.70
C VAL A 167 -12.00 6.34 -12.01
N TYR A 168 -12.73 5.25 -12.34
CA TYR A 168 -13.35 5.11 -13.66
C TYR A 168 -14.85 5.36 -13.72
N ARG A 169 -15.56 5.29 -12.58
CA ARG A 169 -17.03 5.39 -12.53
C ARG A 169 -17.55 6.65 -11.83
N THR A 170 -16.70 7.44 -11.17
CA THR A 170 -17.12 8.67 -10.47
C THR A 170 -16.80 9.95 -11.25
N GLN A 171 -17.56 11.01 -10.98
CA GLN A 171 -17.30 12.35 -11.55
C GLN A 171 -15.92 12.87 -11.10
N PHE A 172 -15.54 12.63 -9.84
CA PHE A 172 -14.21 13.00 -9.37
C PHE A 172 -13.11 12.26 -10.14
N GLY A 173 -13.29 10.96 -10.42
CA GLY A 173 -12.36 10.20 -11.25
C GLY A 173 -12.21 10.74 -12.67
N VAL A 174 -13.26 11.30 -13.27
CA VAL A 174 -13.14 12.01 -14.56
C VAL A 174 -12.25 13.25 -14.43
N VAL A 175 -12.48 14.06 -13.40
CA VAL A 175 -11.68 15.27 -13.12
C VAL A 175 -10.23 14.92 -12.81
N LEU A 176 -10.00 13.87 -12.04
CA LEU A 176 -8.69 13.35 -11.69
C LEU A 176 -7.90 12.93 -12.95
N ARG A 177 -8.51 12.14 -13.83
CA ARG A 177 -7.87 11.72 -15.11
C ARG A 177 -7.63 12.89 -16.06
N ALA A 178 -8.56 13.84 -16.14
CA ALA A 178 -8.37 15.07 -16.92
C ALA A 178 -7.18 15.89 -16.39
N THR A 179 -7.08 16.04 -15.07
CA THR A 179 -5.96 16.75 -14.42
C THR A 179 -4.62 16.04 -14.65
N SER A 180 -4.59 14.70 -14.60
CA SER A 180 -3.38 13.91 -14.85
C SER A 180 -2.88 13.99 -16.30
N GLN A 181 -3.79 14.18 -17.26
CA GLN A 181 -3.45 14.34 -18.68
C GLN A 181 -2.96 15.74 -19.01
N ASN A 182 -3.68 16.76 -18.55
CA ASN A 182 -3.31 18.15 -18.81
C ASN A 182 -3.81 19.08 -17.68
N MET A 183 -2.95 19.27 -16.68
CA MET A 183 -3.22 20.13 -15.52
C MET A 183 -3.61 21.57 -15.93
N ARG A 184 -2.92 22.16 -16.94
CA ARG A 184 -3.17 23.54 -17.37
C ARG A 184 -4.55 23.68 -18.01
N MET A 185 -4.93 22.74 -18.85
CA MET A 185 -6.23 22.72 -19.48
C MET A 185 -7.35 22.49 -18.46
N ALA A 186 -7.17 21.56 -17.53
CA ALA A 186 -8.12 21.31 -16.45
C ALA A 186 -8.36 22.59 -15.62
N ALA A 187 -7.28 23.30 -15.25
CA ALA A 187 -7.38 24.57 -14.53
C ALA A 187 -8.10 25.66 -15.35
N ALA A 188 -7.84 25.77 -16.66
CA ALA A 188 -8.53 26.72 -17.55
C ALA A 188 -10.03 26.44 -17.66
N LEU A 189 -10.46 25.17 -17.50
CA LEU A 189 -11.86 24.77 -17.45
C LEU A 189 -12.50 24.90 -16.05
N GLY A 190 -11.80 25.54 -15.09
CA GLY A 190 -12.32 25.84 -13.75
C GLY A 190 -12.11 24.74 -12.73
N VAL A 191 -11.33 23.68 -13.04
CA VAL A 191 -11.01 22.63 -12.07
C VAL A 191 -10.06 23.17 -11.00
N ASN A 192 -10.41 22.96 -9.73
CA ASN A 192 -9.52 23.26 -8.61
C ASN A 192 -8.47 22.15 -8.47
N VAL A 193 -7.34 22.31 -9.20
CA VAL A 193 -6.25 21.33 -9.23
C VAL A 193 -5.67 21.06 -7.83
N ASN A 194 -5.58 22.09 -6.98
CA ASN A 194 -5.08 21.93 -5.61
C ASN A 194 -5.96 20.96 -4.80
N ARG A 195 -7.28 21.05 -4.95
CA ARG A 195 -8.21 20.13 -4.29
C ARG A 195 -8.05 18.71 -4.82
N VAL A 196 -7.92 18.55 -6.13
CA VAL A 196 -7.69 17.23 -6.76
C VAL A 196 -6.42 16.58 -6.21
N TYR A 197 -5.36 17.35 -6.01
CA TYR A 197 -4.09 16.86 -5.48
C TYR A 197 -4.22 16.40 -4.02
N VAL A 198 -4.84 17.21 -3.14
CA VAL A 198 -5.10 16.80 -1.74
C VAL A 198 -5.89 15.51 -1.70
N GLU A 199 -6.99 15.43 -2.46
CA GLU A 199 -7.87 14.26 -2.44
C GLU A 199 -7.15 13.01 -2.99
N ALA A 200 -6.42 13.13 -4.12
CA ALA A 200 -5.65 12.03 -4.68
C ALA A 200 -4.55 11.54 -3.74
N PHE A 201 -3.82 12.47 -3.10
CA PHE A 201 -2.77 12.14 -2.15
C PHE A 201 -3.34 11.47 -0.90
N SER A 202 -4.44 12.00 -0.35
CA SER A 202 -5.12 11.45 0.82
C SER A 202 -5.63 10.03 0.58
N ILE A 203 -6.22 9.77 -0.61
CA ILE A 203 -6.68 8.43 -0.99
C ILE A 203 -5.49 7.48 -1.14
N GLY A 204 -4.39 7.92 -1.77
CA GLY A 204 -3.19 7.10 -1.86
C GLY A 204 -2.61 6.76 -0.48
N CYS A 205 -2.56 7.73 0.45
CA CYS A 205 -2.13 7.51 1.84
C CYS A 205 -3.10 6.59 2.60
N PHE A 206 -4.41 6.74 2.38
CA PHE A 206 -5.43 5.83 2.94
C PHE A 206 -5.20 4.38 2.47
N MET A 207 -4.93 4.17 1.19
CA MET A 207 -4.64 2.84 0.63
C MET A 207 -3.39 2.22 1.26
N ALA A 208 -2.30 3.00 1.39
CA ALA A 208 -1.09 2.54 2.08
C ALA A 208 -1.38 2.19 3.55
N GLY A 209 -2.05 3.09 4.28
CA GLY A 209 -2.44 2.86 5.67
C GLY A 209 -3.36 1.65 5.85
N LEU A 210 -4.25 1.38 4.90
CA LEU A 210 -5.09 0.17 4.89
C LEU A 210 -4.24 -1.10 4.73
N GLY A 211 -3.23 -1.06 3.84
CA GLY A 211 -2.27 -2.15 3.70
C GLY A 211 -1.56 -2.48 5.02
N GLY A 212 -1.07 -1.46 5.73
CA GLY A 212 -0.46 -1.62 7.05
C GLY A 212 -1.45 -2.16 8.10
N ALA A 213 -2.65 -1.60 8.12
CA ALA A 213 -3.69 -1.98 9.06
C ALA A 213 -4.10 -3.46 8.97
N ILE A 214 -4.21 -4.01 7.76
CA ILE A 214 -4.61 -5.40 7.56
C ILE A 214 -3.47 -6.40 7.74
N VAL A 215 -2.21 -5.96 7.68
CA VAL A 215 -1.04 -6.83 7.87
C VAL A 215 -0.67 -6.95 9.34
N VAL A 216 -0.94 -5.93 10.14
CA VAL A 216 -0.48 -5.87 11.53
C VAL A 216 -0.95 -7.02 12.44
N PRO A 217 -2.14 -7.62 12.29
CA PRO A 217 -2.51 -8.80 13.08
C PRO A 217 -1.63 -10.01 12.81
N GLN A 218 -1.08 -10.13 11.59
CA GLN A 218 -0.21 -11.24 11.18
C GLN A 218 1.26 -11.02 11.56
N GLN A 219 1.79 -9.82 11.34
CA GLN A 219 3.23 -9.54 11.44
C GLN A 219 3.61 -8.60 12.59
N GLY A 220 2.62 -7.93 13.20
CA GLY A 220 2.88 -6.82 14.11
C GLY A 220 3.33 -5.54 13.39
N ALA A 221 3.35 -4.43 14.12
CA ALA A 221 3.94 -3.17 13.66
C ALA A 221 5.38 -3.08 14.17
N VAL A 222 6.34 -3.01 13.25
CA VAL A 222 7.77 -2.94 13.55
C VAL A 222 8.41 -1.75 12.85
N LEU A 223 9.44 -1.15 13.46
CA LEU A 223 10.22 -0.09 12.83
C LEU A 223 10.94 -0.65 11.58
N GLY A 224 11.03 0.15 10.53
CA GLY A 224 11.62 -0.26 9.25
C GLY A 224 10.66 -0.92 8.28
N MET A 225 9.50 -1.46 8.72
CA MET A 225 8.53 -2.12 7.84
C MET A 225 8.05 -1.23 6.68
N GLY A 226 8.07 0.09 6.88
CA GLY A 226 7.69 1.06 5.85
C GLY A 226 8.68 1.10 4.70
N VAL A 227 9.97 1.01 4.98
CA VAL A 227 11.03 1.01 3.97
C VAL A 227 10.96 -0.26 3.12
N ASP A 228 10.81 -1.42 3.77
CA ASP A 228 10.69 -2.71 3.08
C ASP A 228 9.47 -2.74 2.16
N ALA A 229 8.32 -2.26 2.67
CA ALA A 229 7.09 -2.17 1.91
C ALA A 229 7.21 -1.19 0.72
N LEU A 230 7.91 -0.06 0.90
CA LEU A 230 8.16 0.91 -0.16
C LEU A 230 8.94 0.31 -1.31
N ILE A 231 10.05 -0.39 -1.01
CA ILE A 231 10.90 -1.02 -2.01
C ILE A 231 10.09 -2.01 -2.86
N LEU A 232 9.30 -2.87 -2.22
CA LEU A 232 8.46 -3.83 -2.93
C LEU A 232 7.34 -3.15 -3.72
N ALA A 233 6.74 -2.09 -3.18
CA ALA A 233 5.73 -1.32 -3.91
C ALA A 233 6.31 -0.64 -5.15
N PHE A 234 7.55 -0.14 -5.09
CA PHE A 234 8.26 0.38 -6.27
C PHE A 234 8.47 -0.71 -7.32
N VAL A 235 8.89 -1.91 -6.93
CA VAL A 235 9.01 -3.05 -7.85
C VAL A 235 7.67 -3.31 -8.55
N VAL A 236 6.58 -3.36 -7.80
CA VAL A 236 5.22 -3.56 -8.37
C VAL A 236 4.86 -2.47 -9.37
N VAL A 237 5.05 -1.19 -8.99
CA VAL A 237 4.65 -0.05 -9.84
C VAL A 237 5.55 0.08 -11.06
N VAL A 238 6.83 -0.24 -10.94
CA VAL A 238 7.78 -0.24 -12.06
C VAL A 238 7.44 -1.35 -13.05
N ILE A 239 7.17 -2.57 -12.58
CA ILE A 239 6.73 -3.68 -13.44
C ILE A 239 5.39 -3.36 -14.10
N GLY A 240 4.44 -2.87 -13.31
CA GLY A 240 3.10 -2.53 -13.80
C GLY A 240 3.08 -1.36 -14.77
N GLY A 241 3.96 -0.40 -14.59
CA GLY A 241 4.04 0.89 -15.27
C GLY A 241 3.58 2.03 -14.37
N LEU A 242 4.47 3.00 -14.17
CA LEU A 242 4.29 4.14 -13.28
C LEU A 242 2.99 4.92 -13.62
N GLY A 243 2.12 5.09 -12.63
CA GLY A 243 0.87 5.84 -12.78
C GLY A 243 -0.28 5.08 -13.45
N SER A 244 -0.12 3.78 -13.72
CA SER A 244 -1.19 2.90 -14.21
C SER A 244 -1.79 2.09 -13.07
N LEU A 245 -3.09 2.26 -12.81
CA LEU A 245 -3.79 1.52 -11.77
C LEU A 245 -3.93 0.03 -12.14
N GLU A 246 -4.27 -0.24 -13.39
CA GLU A 246 -4.33 -1.61 -13.92
C GLU A 246 -2.94 -2.26 -13.92
N GLY A 247 -1.91 -1.47 -14.24
CA GLY A 247 -0.52 -1.90 -14.16
C GLY A 247 -0.13 -2.27 -12.72
N ALA A 248 -0.50 -1.46 -11.73
CA ALA A 248 -0.23 -1.76 -10.33
C ALA A 248 -0.92 -3.06 -9.88
N LEU A 249 -2.16 -3.34 -10.35
CA LEU A 249 -2.87 -4.58 -10.02
C LEU A 249 -2.18 -5.80 -10.64
N VAL A 250 -1.88 -5.75 -11.93
CA VAL A 250 -1.19 -6.85 -12.62
C VAL A 250 0.22 -7.05 -12.06
N GLY A 251 0.94 -5.95 -11.80
CA GLY A 251 2.26 -5.98 -11.16
C GLY A 251 2.22 -6.63 -9.77
N ALA A 252 1.21 -6.29 -8.95
CA ALA A 252 1.04 -6.90 -7.63
C ALA A 252 0.78 -8.41 -7.69
N VAL A 253 -0.06 -8.86 -8.64
CA VAL A 253 -0.31 -10.29 -8.85
C VAL A 253 0.95 -11.02 -9.31
N LEU A 254 1.70 -10.45 -10.25
CA LEU A 254 2.96 -11.02 -10.74
C LEU A 254 4.02 -11.09 -9.63
N VAL A 255 4.20 -10.01 -8.88
CA VAL A 255 5.16 -9.97 -7.76
C VAL A 255 4.74 -10.95 -6.66
N GLY A 256 3.45 -11.03 -6.33
CA GLY A 256 2.93 -12.00 -5.35
C GLY A 256 3.19 -13.43 -5.77
N ALA A 257 2.93 -13.78 -7.04
CA ALA A 257 3.19 -15.11 -7.56
C ALA A 257 4.69 -15.47 -7.58
N VAL A 258 5.53 -14.56 -8.07
CA VAL A 258 6.98 -14.79 -8.13
C VAL A 258 7.58 -14.87 -6.73
N ARG A 259 7.10 -14.06 -5.78
CA ARG A 259 7.56 -14.13 -4.39
C ARG A 259 7.20 -15.45 -3.74
N GLU A 260 5.97 -15.93 -3.89
CA GLU A 260 5.54 -17.21 -3.33
C GLU A 260 6.35 -18.38 -3.90
N LEU A 261 6.57 -18.36 -5.22
CA LEU A 261 7.44 -19.37 -5.87
C LEU A 261 8.90 -19.23 -5.41
N GLY A 262 9.39 -18.01 -5.24
CA GLY A 262 10.73 -17.73 -4.73
C GLY A 262 10.93 -18.29 -3.32
N ILE A 263 10.02 -18.01 -2.39
CA ILE A 263 10.05 -18.53 -1.02
C ILE A 263 10.00 -20.06 -1.02
N THR A 264 9.20 -20.65 -1.91
CA THR A 264 9.01 -22.10 -1.95
C THR A 264 10.21 -22.84 -2.53
N PHE A 265 10.80 -22.36 -3.63
CA PHE A 265 11.84 -23.07 -4.36
C PHE A 265 13.24 -22.51 -4.15
N PHE A 266 13.38 -21.23 -3.82
CA PHE A 266 14.64 -20.50 -3.70
C PHE A 266 14.63 -19.50 -2.55
N PRO A 267 14.38 -19.94 -1.29
CA PRO A 267 14.17 -19.02 -0.16
C PRO A 267 15.35 -18.07 0.11
N GLU A 268 16.58 -18.51 -0.22
CA GLU A 268 17.80 -17.73 0.02
C GLU A 268 17.96 -16.54 -0.94
N ILE A 269 17.32 -16.59 -2.11
CA ILE A 269 17.46 -15.58 -3.17
C ILE A 269 16.11 -14.99 -3.63
N GLU A 270 15.04 -15.15 -2.83
CA GLU A 270 13.68 -14.72 -3.21
C GLU A 270 13.63 -13.26 -3.65
N LEU A 271 14.29 -12.37 -2.91
CA LEU A 271 14.34 -10.93 -3.23
C LEU A 271 15.15 -10.67 -4.50
N ALA A 272 16.23 -11.40 -4.72
CA ALA A 272 17.03 -11.27 -5.94
C ALA A 272 16.22 -11.66 -7.18
N VAL A 273 15.38 -12.69 -7.08
CA VAL A 273 14.49 -13.11 -8.17
C VAL A 273 13.48 -12.01 -8.50
N LEU A 274 12.90 -11.34 -7.50
CA LEU A 274 11.99 -10.22 -7.70
C LEU A 274 12.66 -9.02 -8.40
N TYR A 275 13.85 -8.64 -7.95
CA TYR A 275 14.60 -7.53 -8.58
C TYR A 275 15.07 -7.88 -9.99
N LEU A 276 15.48 -9.14 -10.21
CA LEU A 276 15.85 -9.61 -11.54
C LEU A 276 14.65 -9.56 -12.51
N MET A 277 13.47 -9.97 -12.04
CA MET A 277 12.25 -9.85 -12.82
C MET A 277 11.93 -8.38 -13.15
N ALA A 278 12.05 -7.47 -12.19
CA ALA A 278 11.85 -6.04 -12.43
C ALA A 278 12.85 -5.49 -13.47
N ALA A 279 14.13 -5.85 -13.35
CA ALA A 279 15.16 -5.46 -14.29
C ALA A 279 14.89 -6.01 -15.71
N LEU A 280 14.45 -7.26 -15.80
CA LEU A 280 14.10 -7.89 -17.09
C LEU A 280 12.89 -7.23 -17.74
N VAL A 281 11.86 -6.90 -16.96
CA VAL A 281 10.69 -6.17 -17.49
C VAL A 281 11.10 -4.80 -18.00
N LEU A 282 11.93 -4.03 -17.25
CA LEU A 282 12.40 -2.72 -17.69
C LEU A 282 13.31 -2.79 -18.93
N LEU A 283 14.11 -3.85 -19.06
CA LEU A 283 14.96 -4.06 -20.22
C LEU A 283 14.13 -4.28 -21.51
N ILE A 284 13.00 -5.02 -21.39
CA ILE A 284 12.12 -5.34 -22.52
C ILE A 284 11.10 -4.20 -22.77
N ARG A 285 10.57 -3.62 -21.68
CA ARG A 285 9.57 -2.54 -21.70
C ARG A 285 9.93 -1.45 -20.70
N PRO A 286 10.70 -0.43 -21.07
CA PRO A 286 11.14 0.64 -20.15
C PRO A 286 10.01 1.42 -19.47
N ALA A 287 8.81 1.47 -20.08
CA ALA A 287 7.62 2.10 -19.51
C ALA A 287 6.84 1.17 -18.54
N GLY A 288 7.28 -0.08 -18.35
CA GLY A 288 6.50 -1.12 -17.67
C GLY A 288 5.42 -1.74 -18.55
N LEU A 289 4.67 -2.70 -18.01
CA LEU A 289 3.68 -3.47 -18.79
C LEU A 289 2.53 -2.62 -19.34
N PHE A 290 2.05 -1.64 -18.56
CA PHE A 290 0.91 -0.76 -18.86
C PHE A 290 1.29 0.72 -18.86
N GLY A 291 2.59 1.06 -18.83
CA GLY A 291 3.06 2.43 -18.94
C GLY A 291 2.74 3.01 -20.33
N ARG A 292 2.35 4.28 -20.35
CA ARG A 292 2.20 5.03 -21.61
C ARG A 292 3.54 5.69 -21.92
N VAL A 293 4.07 5.42 -23.09
CA VAL A 293 5.27 6.08 -23.64
C VAL A 293 4.94 7.52 -23.99
#